data_dae0d64c842664e2e64de4ac3d0de471
#
_entry.id   dae0d64c842664e2e64de4ac3d0de471
#
_cell.length_a   1.000
_cell.length_b   1.000
_cell.length_c   1.000
_cell.angle_alpha   90.00
_cell.angle_beta   90.00
_cell.angle_gamma   90.00
#
_symmetry.space_group_name_H-M   'P 1'
#
loop_
_entity.id
_entity.type
_entity.pdbx_description
1 polymer ?
#
loop_
_entity_poly.entity_id
_entity_poly.type
_entity_poly.pdbx_seq_one_letter_code
_entity_poly.pdbx_strand_id
1 'polypeptide(L)'
;PLNEGLGKALHDGVLIATYQIIARMDSDDISAPTRFEQQIKCMEQDESIDVVGGNISEFIDTPDNIVGYRTVPDSDAEIKDYMKSRCALNHVSVMFKKESVLKVGNYQDWYWNEDYYLWIRMQLNGCKFANITENLVNVRVGKDMYARRGSMKYFKSEKGIQKFMLENKLIGYPRYCFNVLVRFMVQVAMPNCLRGFLFQKIFRK
;
A
#
# COMPACT_ATOMS: atom_id res chain seq x y z
N PRO A 1 8.33 25.39 -7.11
CA PRO A 1 8.25 24.09 -7.76
C PRO A 1 6.79 23.80 -8.09
N LEU A 2 6.52 23.23 -9.27
CA LEU A 2 5.19 22.78 -9.67
C LEU A 2 4.83 21.54 -8.83
N ASN A 3 3.57 21.43 -8.40
CA ASN A 3 3.08 20.21 -7.77
C ASN A 3 2.81 19.16 -8.86
N GLU A 4 3.72 18.20 -8.99
CA GLU A 4 3.66 17.13 -10.00
C GLU A 4 3.04 15.83 -9.44
N GLY A 5 2.52 15.88 -8.22
CA GLY A 5 1.86 14.76 -7.53
C GLY A 5 2.80 13.86 -6.70
N LEU A 6 2.18 12.99 -5.89
CA LEU A 6 2.90 12.15 -4.93
C LEU A 6 3.84 11.16 -5.63
N GLY A 7 3.39 10.50 -6.70
CA GLY A 7 4.21 9.52 -7.42
C GLY A 7 5.52 10.09 -7.93
N LYS A 8 5.50 11.33 -8.47
CA LYS A 8 6.71 12.02 -8.92
C LYS A 8 7.63 12.39 -7.74
N ALA A 9 7.07 12.92 -6.65
CA ALA A 9 7.85 13.25 -5.46
C ALA A 9 8.54 12.01 -4.86
N LEU A 10 7.84 10.87 -4.80
CA LEU A 10 8.40 9.59 -4.35
C LEU A 10 9.50 9.09 -5.31
N HIS A 11 9.26 9.19 -6.61
CA HIS A 11 10.26 8.85 -7.63
C HIS A 11 11.57 9.60 -7.42
N ASP A 12 11.48 10.92 -7.28
CA ASP A 12 12.65 11.77 -7.10
C ASP A 12 13.30 11.53 -5.73
N GLY A 13 12.50 11.32 -4.68
CA GLY A 13 12.98 10.95 -3.35
C GLY A 13 13.85 9.69 -3.35
N VAL A 14 13.44 8.64 -4.09
CA VAL A 14 14.25 7.42 -4.24
C VAL A 14 15.56 7.71 -4.97
N LEU A 15 15.55 8.53 -6.01
CA LEU A 15 16.76 8.84 -6.77
C LEU A 15 17.80 9.56 -5.92
N ILE A 16 17.38 10.58 -5.14
CA ILE A 16 18.28 11.41 -4.33
C ILE A 16 18.68 10.80 -2.99
N ALA A 17 17.99 9.75 -2.54
CA ALA A 17 18.32 9.06 -1.29
C ALA A 17 19.76 8.55 -1.30
N THR A 18 20.52 8.83 -0.25
CA THR A 18 21.95 8.50 -0.15
C THR A 18 22.15 7.00 0.15
N TYR A 19 21.28 6.42 1.01
CA TYR A 19 21.48 5.07 1.52
C TYR A 19 20.70 4.02 0.70
N GLN A 20 21.16 2.77 0.80
CA GLN A 20 20.55 1.64 0.06
C GLN A 20 19.22 1.17 0.65
N ILE A 21 19.00 1.42 1.93
CA ILE A 21 17.72 1.13 2.60
C ILE A 21 16.97 2.44 2.79
N ILE A 22 15.73 2.47 2.31
CA ILE A 22 14.84 3.63 2.36
C ILE A 22 13.61 3.28 3.19
N ALA A 23 13.31 4.08 4.22
CA ALA A 23 12.06 4.02 4.96
C ALA A 23 11.13 5.16 4.51
N ARG A 24 9.88 4.84 4.21
CA ARG A 24 8.86 5.80 3.79
C ARG A 24 7.88 6.07 4.94
N MET A 25 7.45 7.31 5.07
CA MET A 25 6.40 7.72 6.01
C MET A 25 5.74 9.01 5.51
N ASP A 26 4.49 9.25 5.85
CA ASP A 26 3.85 10.55 5.65
C ASP A 26 4.24 11.50 6.80
N SER A 27 4.27 12.80 6.52
CA SER A 27 4.76 13.81 7.46
C SER A 27 3.82 14.10 8.63
N ASP A 28 2.56 13.67 8.54
CA ASP A 28 1.51 13.84 9.54
C ASP A 28 1.24 12.57 10.36
N ASP A 29 1.99 11.49 10.09
CA ASP A 29 1.93 10.21 10.80
C ASP A 29 2.95 10.13 11.93
N ILE A 30 2.79 9.14 12.81
CA ILE A 30 3.68 8.89 13.96
C ILE A 30 4.26 7.50 13.87
N SER A 31 5.58 7.41 13.73
CA SER A 31 6.33 6.14 13.72
C SER A 31 6.45 5.56 15.13
N ALA A 32 6.27 4.25 15.27
CA ALA A 32 6.62 3.57 16.52
C ALA A 32 8.13 3.71 16.80
N PRO A 33 8.56 3.92 18.05
CA PRO A 33 9.99 4.11 18.38
C PRO A 33 10.88 2.95 17.93
N THR A 34 10.36 1.73 17.94
CA THR A 34 11.08 0.49 17.58
C THR A 34 10.97 0.11 16.11
N ARG A 35 10.26 0.90 15.28
CA ARG A 35 9.96 0.55 13.90
C ARG A 35 11.21 0.21 13.09
N PHE A 36 12.19 1.11 13.08
CA PHE A 36 13.38 0.93 12.24
C PHE A 36 14.23 -0.26 12.69
N GLU A 37 14.38 -0.44 14.01
CA GLU A 37 15.08 -1.59 14.58
C GLU A 37 14.44 -2.90 14.13
N GLN A 38 13.12 -3.02 14.25
CA GLN A 38 12.39 -4.23 13.87
C GLN A 38 12.49 -4.51 12.36
N GLN A 39 12.35 -3.49 11.52
CA GLN A 39 12.43 -3.65 10.06
C GLN A 39 13.84 -4.01 9.59
N ILE A 40 14.87 -3.36 10.12
CA ILE A 40 16.27 -3.70 9.81
C ILE A 40 16.58 -5.14 10.26
N LYS A 41 16.22 -5.50 11.48
CA LYS A 41 16.41 -6.88 11.98
C LYS A 41 15.72 -7.93 11.09
N CYS A 42 14.52 -7.65 10.60
CA CYS A 42 13.82 -8.52 9.66
C CYS A 42 14.61 -8.69 8.35
N MET A 43 15.16 -7.60 7.79
CA MET A 43 15.96 -7.64 6.56
C MET A 43 17.34 -8.29 6.76
N GLU A 44 17.92 -8.19 7.96
CA GLU A 44 19.18 -8.85 8.32
C GLU A 44 19.01 -10.35 8.54
N GLN A 45 17.86 -10.79 9.09
CA GLN A 45 17.56 -12.21 9.27
C GLN A 45 17.31 -12.94 7.96
N ASP A 46 16.84 -12.23 6.94
CA ASP A 46 16.66 -12.75 5.58
C ASP A 46 17.02 -11.67 4.56
N GLU A 47 18.28 -11.68 4.14
CA GLU A 47 18.83 -10.72 3.18
C GLU A 47 18.15 -10.75 1.80
N SER A 48 17.35 -11.78 1.52
CA SER A 48 16.59 -11.86 0.27
C SER A 48 15.33 -10.99 0.26
N ILE A 49 14.91 -10.44 1.40
CA ILE A 49 13.76 -9.55 1.51
C ILE A 49 14.09 -8.20 0.86
N ASP A 50 13.23 -7.76 -0.04
CA ASP A 50 13.34 -6.48 -0.75
C ASP A 50 12.51 -5.36 -0.11
N VAL A 51 11.36 -5.72 0.50
CA VAL A 51 10.42 -4.79 1.11
C VAL A 51 9.90 -5.35 2.43
N VAL A 52 9.97 -4.56 3.49
CA VAL A 52 9.35 -4.86 4.79
C VAL A 52 8.33 -3.77 5.10
N GLY A 53 7.08 -4.19 5.25
CA GLY A 53 6.00 -3.34 5.78
C GLY A 53 5.62 -3.72 7.21
N GLY A 54 4.41 -3.37 7.60
CA GLY A 54 3.82 -3.78 8.89
C GLY A 54 2.42 -3.23 9.09
N ASN A 55 1.80 -3.61 10.19
CA ASN A 55 0.48 -3.13 10.56
C ASN A 55 0.49 -1.65 10.94
N ILE A 56 -0.67 -1.02 10.87
CA ILE A 56 -0.88 0.36 11.26
C ILE A 56 -2.12 0.50 12.13
N SER A 57 -2.12 1.51 13.02
CA SER A 57 -3.33 2.04 13.63
C SER A 57 -3.73 3.34 12.94
N GLU A 58 -5.01 3.70 13.02
CA GLU A 58 -5.56 4.93 12.47
C GLU A 58 -6.13 5.78 13.60
N PHE A 59 -5.77 7.07 13.66
CA PHE A 59 -6.26 7.98 14.69
C PHE A 59 -6.84 9.27 14.10
N ILE A 60 -7.76 9.90 14.83
CA ILE A 60 -8.36 11.18 14.48
C ILE A 60 -8.01 12.19 15.57
N ASP A 61 -7.63 13.39 15.17
CA ASP A 61 -7.28 14.54 16.00
C ASP A 61 -6.04 14.27 16.87
N THR A 62 -6.14 13.45 17.92
CA THR A 62 -5.03 13.10 18.83
C THR A 62 -4.61 11.64 18.70
N PRO A 63 -3.33 11.31 18.90
CA PRO A 63 -2.82 9.95 18.74
C PRO A 63 -3.49 8.90 19.64
N ASP A 64 -4.07 9.33 20.75
CA ASP A 64 -4.77 8.43 21.70
C ASP A 64 -6.18 8.05 21.22
N ASN A 65 -6.73 8.80 20.25
CA ASN A 65 -8.05 8.53 19.68
C ASN A 65 -7.97 7.58 18.50
N ILE A 66 -7.65 6.31 18.78
CA ILE A 66 -7.55 5.25 17.77
C ILE A 66 -8.96 4.87 17.29
N VAL A 67 -9.16 4.94 15.98
CA VAL A 67 -10.45 4.66 15.31
C VAL A 67 -10.44 3.38 14.48
N GLY A 68 -9.28 2.76 14.30
CA GLY A 68 -9.15 1.50 13.57
C GLY A 68 -7.74 0.98 13.48
N TYR A 69 -7.63 -0.28 13.06
CA TYR A 69 -6.37 -0.95 12.77
C TYR A 69 -6.42 -1.52 11.35
N ARG A 70 -5.30 -1.51 10.66
CA ARG A 70 -5.15 -2.22 9.41
C ARG A 70 -4.06 -3.26 9.54
N THR A 71 -4.48 -4.52 9.64
CA THR A 71 -3.61 -5.68 9.60
C THR A 71 -3.43 -6.16 8.17
N VAL A 72 -2.26 -6.68 7.87
CA VAL A 72 -1.86 -7.20 6.56
C VAL A 72 -1.17 -8.55 6.75
N PRO A 73 -1.19 -9.46 5.75
CA PRO A 73 -0.47 -10.73 5.84
C PRO A 73 1.03 -10.50 5.99
N ASP A 74 1.74 -11.41 6.66
CA ASP A 74 3.14 -11.25 7.05
C ASP A 74 4.13 -11.99 6.16
N SER A 75 3.79 -13.17 5.63
CA SER A 75 4.66 -13.97 4.78
C SER A 75 4.63 -13.56 3.31
N ASP A 76 5.75 -13.73 2.61
CA ASP A 76 5.87 -13.43 1.17
C ASP A 76 4.77 -14.06 0.32
N ALA A 77 4.46 -15.34 0.59
CA ALA A 77 3.45 -16.08 -0.17
C ALA A 77 2.05 -15.51 0.04
N GLU A 78 1.68 -15.21 1.29
CA GLU A 78 0.38 -14.61 1.63
C GLU A 78 0.26 -13.18 1.14
N ILE A 79 1.33 -12.38 1.24
CA ILE A 79 1.41 -11.02 0.69
C ILE A 79 1.14 -11.05 -0.81
N LYS A 80 1.84 -11.91 -1.56
CA LYS A 80 1.68 -12.06 -3.01
C LYS A 80 0.28 -12.54 -3.41
N ASP A 81 -0.30 -13.44 -2.64
CA ASP A 81 -1.68 -13.88 -2.92
C ASP A 81 -2.71 -12.80 -2.60
N TYR A 82 -2.56 -12.11 -1.47
CA TYR A 82 -3.42 -10.99 -1.09
C TYR A 82 -3.34 -9.85 -2.11
N MET A 83 -2.14 -9.53 -2.63
CA MET A 83 -1.95 -8.53 -3.68
C MET A 83 -2.74 -8.81 -4.96
N LYS A 84 -3.12 -10.05 -5.24
CA LYS A 84 -4.01 -10.34 -6.39
C LYS A 84 -5.41 -9.72 -6.25
N SER A 85 -5.80 -9.31 -5.06
CA SER A 85 -7.11 -8.72 -4.78
C SER A 85 -7.02 -7.31 -4.20
N ARG A 86 -6.00 -7.02 -3.38
CA ARG A 86 -5.87 -5.77 -2.62
C ARG A 86 -4.42 -5.52 -2.25
N CYS A 87 -4.00 -4.26 -2.14
CA CYS A 87 -2.66 -3.92 -1.69
C CYS A 87 -2.38 -4.51 -0.29
N ALA A 88 -1.33 -5.34 -0.18
CA ALA A 88 -0.93 -6.07 1.03
C ALA A 88 0.11 -5.32 1.86
N LEU A 89 0.53 -4.14 1.45
CA LEU A 89 1.50 -3.31 2.16
C LEU A 89 0.85 -1.99 2.58
N ASN A 90 1.10 -1.56 3.80
CA ASN A 90 0.76 -0.22 4.25
C ASN A 90 1.87 0.72 3.81
N HIS A 91 1.64 1.51 2.77
CA HIS A 91 2.66 2.35 2.14
C HIS A 91 3.41 3.25 3.14
N VAL A 92 2.71 3.76 4.15
CA VAL A 92 3.28 4.60 5.22
C VAL A 92 4.26 3.87 6.14
N SER A 93 4.23 2.53 6.15
CA SER A 93 5.08 1.71 7.01
C SER A 93 6.23 1.01 6.30
N VAL A 94 6.37 1.16 4.98
CA VAL A 94 7.36 0.37 4.23
C VAL A 94 8.80 0.84 4.43
N MET A 95 9.70 -0.15 4.46
CA MET A 95 11.14 -0.01 4.30
C MET A 95 11.56 -0.92 3.15
N PHE A 96 12.43 -0.47 2.24
CA PHE A 96 12.79 -1.23 1.05
C PHE A 96 14.20 -0.97 0.58
N LYS A 97 14.74 -1.91 -0.21
CA LYS A 97 16.01 -1.75 -0.91
C LYS A 97 15.84 -0.82 -2.10
N LYS A 98 16.65 0.23 -2.15
CA LYS A 98 16.67 1.21 -3.24
C LYS A 98 16.85 0.55 -4.60
N GLU A 99 17.82 -0.36 -4.71
CA GLU A 99 18.14 -1.06 -5.96
C GLU A 99 16.94 -1.87 -6.50
N SER A 100 16.19 -2.55 -5.63
CA SER A 100 15.04 -3.36 -6.03
C SER A 100 13.90 -2.51 -6.61
N VAL A 101 13.69 -1.32 -6.05
CA VAL A 101 12.73 -0.34 -6.56
C VAL A 101 13.19 0.25 -7.89
N LEU A 102 14.48 0.61 -8.01
CA LEU A 102 15.05 1.14 -9.25
C LEU A 102 15.02 0.11 -10.39
N LYS A 103 15.32 -1.15 -10.10
CA LYS A 103 15.30 -2.27 -11.06
C LYS A 103 13.96 -2.44 -11.77
N VAL A 104 12.86 -2.14 -11.11
CA VAL A 104 11.51 -2.23 -11.69
C VAL A 104 11.00 -0.91 -12.26
N GLY A 105 11.86 0.10 -12.38
CA GLY A 105 11.53 1.41 -12.98
C GLY A 105 10.94 2.42 -11.98
N ASN A 106 11.24 2.27 -10.69
CA ASN A 106 10.90 3.21 -9.62
C ASN A 106 9.39 3.49 -9.51
N TYR A 107 8.96 4.49 -8.70
CA TYR A 107 7.58 4.96 -8.69
C TYR A 107 7.19 5.53 -10.06
N GLN A 108 6.00 5.15 -10.53
CA GLN A 108 5.41 5.65 -11.77
C GLN A 108 4.05 6.25 -11.47
N ASP A 109 3.65 7.24 -12.25
CA ASP A 109 2.34 7.87 -12.08
C ASP A 109 1.22 6.86 -12.29
N TRP A 110 0.42 6.68 -11.24
CA TRP A 110 -0.78 5.86 -11.25
C TRP A 110 -1.77 6.44 -10.24
N TYR A 111 -2.80 7.05 -10.69
CA TYR A 111 -3.71 7.84 -9.87
C TYR A 111 -4.11 7.12 -8.56
N TRP A 112 -3.58 7.59 -7.42
CA TRP A 112 -3.81 7.10 -6.06
C TRP A 112 -3.50 5.61 -5.81
N ASN A 113 -2.74 4.98 -6.66
CA ASN A 113 -2.32 3.59 -6.54
C ASN A 113 -0.88 3.40 -7.05
N GLU A 114 -0.06 4.45 -7.01
CA GLU A 114 1.35 4.44 -7.40
C GLU A 114 2.15 3.40 -6.62
N ASP A 115 1.82 3.21 -5.34
CA ASP A 115 2.41 2.21 -4.46
C ASP A 115 2.00 0.79 -4.87
N TYR A 116 0.70 0.54 -5.01
CA TYR A 116 0.19 -0.77 -5.39
C TYR A 116 0.72 -1.19 -6.76
N TYR A 117 0.81 -0.26 -7.71
CA TYR A 117 1.40 -0.52 -9.03
C TYR A 117 2.89 -0.85 -8.93
N LEU A 118 3.64 -0.19 -8.05
CA LEU A 118 5.05 -0.52 -7.78
C LEU A 118 5.19 -1.94 -7.21
N TRP A 119 4.40 -2.30 -6.20
CA TRP A 119 4.49 -3.63 -5.58
C TRP A 119 4.16 -4.76 -6.54
N ILE A 120 3.18 -4.57 -7.43
CA ILE A 120 2.88 -5.56 -8.48
C ILE A 120 4.05 -5.73 -9.45
N ARG A 121 4.70 -4.64 -9.86
CA ARG A 121 5.91 -4.73 -10.71
C ARG A 121 7.07 -5.42 -10.01
N MET A 122 7.27 -5.16 -8.72
CA MET A 122 8.27 -5.83 -7.90
C MET A 122 7.95 -7.33 -7.76
N GLN A 123 6.69 -7.71 -7.53
CA GLN A 123 6.28 -9.11 -7.50
C GLN A 123 6.57 -9.83 -8.84
N LEU A 124 6.29 -9.20 -9.97
CA LEU A 124 6.58 -9.73 -11.31
C LEU A 124 8.08 -9.93 -11.56
N ASN A 125 8.92 -9.14 -10.90
CA ASN A 125 10.39 -9.25 -10.98
C ASN A 125 11.00 -10.15 -9.89
N GLY A 126 10.18 -10.92 -9.17
CA GLY A 126 10.64 -11.90 -8.19
C GLY A 126 11.06 -11.32 -6.85
N CYS A 127 10.77 -10.04 -6.57
CA CYS A 127 11.07 -9.45 -5.27
C CYS A 127 10.34 -10.17 -4.14
N LYS A 128 10.97 -10.17 -2.95
CA LYS A 128 10.46 -10.80 -1.75
C LYS A 128 9.97 -9.75 -0.75
N PHE A 129 8.83 -10.04 -0.14
CA PHE A 129 8.12 -9.13 0.77
C PHE A 129 8.00 -9.75 2.16
N ALA A 130 7.95 -8.90 3.18
CA ALA A 130 7.55 -9.28 4.53
C ALA A 130 6.72 -8.16 5.17
N ASN A 131 5.87 -8.50 6.13
CA ASN A 131 5.27 -7.53 7.02
C ASN A 131 5.50 -7.94 8.47
N ILE A 132 5.78 -6.96 9.31
CA ILE A 132 5.87 -7.12 10.76
C ILE A 132 4.46 -7.06 11.33
N THR A 133 4.14 -7.96 12.26
CA THR A 133 2.79 -8.11 12.83
C THR A 133 2.43 -7.02 13.84
N GLU A 134 3.42 -6.25 14.31
CA GLU A 134 3.22 -5.11 15.18
C GLU A 134 2.76 -3.87 14.43
N ASN A 135 2.12 -2.95 15.15
CA ASN A 135 1.77 -1.63 14.63
C ASN A 135 3.02 -0.76 14.52
N LEU A 136 3.46 -0.51 13.31
CA LEU A 136 4.69 0.26 13.05
C LEU A 136 4.45 1.77 12.92
N VAL A 137 3.24 2.16 12.55
CA VAL A 137 2.89 3.57 12.32
C VAL A 137 1.46 3.84 12.79
N ASN A 138 1.29 4.93 13.54
CA ASN A 138 0.00 5.52 13.84
C ASN A 138 -0.31 6.55 12.74
N VAL A 139 -1.34 6.28 11.94
CA VAL A 139 -1.72 7.06 10.76
C VAL A 139 -2.80 8.05 11.12
N ARG A 140 -2.56 9.32 10.81
CA ARG A 140 -3.58 10.35 10.95
C ARG A 140 -4.61 10.24 9.85
N VAL A 141 -5.88 10.06 10.20
CA VAL A 141 -6.97 9.97 9.22
C VAL A 141 -7.98 11.11 9.40
N GLY A 142 -8.40 11.68 8.28
CA GLY A 142 -9.48 12.67 8.25
C GLY A 142 -10.84 12.00 8.08
N LYS A 143 -11.90 12.67 8.53
CA LYS A 143 -13.30 12.20 8.41
C LYS A 143 -13.70 11.87 6.97
N ASP A 144 -13.07 12.52 5.99
CA ASP A 144 -13.38 12.36 4.56
C ASP A 144 -12.53 11.32 3.83
N MET A 145 -11.62 10.63 4.53
CA MET A 145 -10.69 9.68 3.90
C MET A 145 -11.41 8.59 3.10
N TYR A 146 -12.50 8.08 3.63
CA TYR A 146 -13.28 7.02 2.97
C TYR A 146 -14.16 7.55 1.82
N ALA A 147 -14.63 8.79 1.91
CA ALA A 147 -15.40 9.44 0.85
C ALA A 147 -14.57 9.61 -0.43
N ARG A 148 -13.27 9.94 -0.29
CA ARG A 148 -12.35 10.16 -1.42
C ARG A 148 -12.13 8.90 -2.27
N ARG A 149 -12.26 7.70 -1.69
CA ARG A 149 -12.11 6.41 -2.41
C ARG A 149 -13.33 6.00 -3.21
N GLY A 150 -14.39 6.83 -3.23
CA GLY A 150 -15.60 6.61 -3.99
C GLY A 150 -15.66 7.55 -5.19
N SER A 151 -15.10 7.14 -6.33
CA SER A 151 -15.24 7.91 -7.57
C SER A 151 -14.99 7.01 -8.78
N MET A 152 -15.59 7.39 -9.91
CA MET A 152 -15.33 6.72 -11.20
C MET A 152 -13.84 6.81 -11.59
N LYS A 153 -13.14 7.89 -11.21
CA LYS A 153 -11.71 8.06 -11.50
C LYS A 153 -10.87 7.04 -10.70
N TYR A 154 -11.17 6.86 -9.42
CA TYR A 154 -10.49 5.88 -8.58
C TYR A 154 -10.79 4.44 -9.04
N PHE A 155 -12.05 4.14 -9.38
CA PHE A 155 -12.41 2.85 -9.95
C PHE A 155 -11.65 2.54 -11.25
N LYS A 156 -11.51 3.51 -12.15
CA LYS A 156 -10.73 3.33 -13.40
C LYS A 156 -9.26 3.03 -13.09
N SER A 157 -8.68 3.68 -12.10
CA SER A 157 -7.31 3.43 -11.65
C SER A 157 -7.14 1.99 -11.15
N GLU A 158 -7.98 1.55 -10.21
CA GLU A 158 -7.92 0.18 -9.69
C GLU A 158 -8.24 -0.88 -10.74
N LYS A 159 -9.22 -0.64 -11.63
CA LYS A 159 -9.49 -1.52 -12.77
C LYS A 159 -8.27 -1.66 -13.68
N GLY A 160 -7.51 -0.58 -13.87
CA GLY A 160 -6.26 -0.59 -14.62
C GLY A 160 -5.22 -1.52 -14.01
N ILE A 161 -5.05 -1.51 -12.68
CA ILE A 161 -4.15 -2.45 -11.98
C ILE A 161 -4.62 -3.90 -12.17
N GLN A 162 -5.92 -4.16 -12.06
CA GLN A 162 -6.46 -5.51 -12.30
C GLN A 162 -6.20 -5.98 -13.74
N LYS A 163 -6.35 -5.08 -14.70
CA LYS A 163 -6.03 -5.35 -16.12
C LYS A 163 -4.54 -5.64 -16.29
N PHE A 164 -3.67 -4.85 -15.70
CA PHE A 164 -2.23 -5.07 -15.72
C PHE A 164 -1.84 -6.44 -15.14
N MET A 165 -2.44 -6.83 -14.02
CA MET A 165 -2.22 -8.18 -13.44
C MET A 165 -2.72 -9.31 -14.36
N LEU A 166 -3.85 -9.12 -15.05
CA LEU A 166 -4.37 -10.08 -16.02
C LEU A 166 -3.42 -10.24 -17.23
N GLU A 167 -2.97 -9.13 -17.79
CA GLU A 167 -2.05 -9.10 -18.94
C GLU A 167 -0.69 -9.76 -18.61
N ASN A 168 -0.23 -9.62 -17.37
CA ASN A 168 0.98 -10.25 -16.87
C ASN A 168 0.75 -11.64 -16.22
N LYS A 169 -0.44 -12.23 -16.38
CA LYS A 169 -0.79 -13.59 -15.91
C LYS A 169 -0.69 -13.81 -14.39
N LEU A 170 -0.71 -12.75 -13.59
CA LEU A 170 -0.78 -12.86 -12.12
C LEU A 170 -2.16 -13.32 -11.65
N ILE A 171 -3.21 -12.97 -12.39
CA ILE A 171 -4.59 -13.40 -12.14
C ILE A 171 -5.22 -13.93 -13.42
N GLY A 172 -6.18 -14.86 -13.27
CA GLY A 172 -6.99 -15.34 -14.38
C GLY A 172 -8.21 -14.44 -14.65
N TYR A 173 -8.83 -14.63 -15.82
CA TYR A 173 -9.99 -13.85 -16.25
C TYR A 173 -11.18 -13.90 -15.25
N PRO A 174 -11.55 -15.04 -14.65
CA PRO A 174 -12.64 -15.08 -13.65
C PRO A 174 -12.34 -14.18 -12.44
N ARG A 175 -11.10 -14.21 -11.91
CA ARG A 175 -10.69 -13.36 -10.78
C ARG A 175 -10.67 -11.87 -11.17
N TYR A 176 -10.21 -11.55 -12.38
CA TYR A 176 -10.30 -10.20 -12.92
C TYR A 176 -11.74 -9.67 -12.92
N CYS A 177 -12.69 -10.43 -13.51
CA CYS A 177 -14.09 -10.04 -13.58
C CYS A 177 -14.69 -9.84 -12.18
N PHE A 178 -14.45 -10.78 -11.28
CA PHE A 178 -14.91 -10.69 -9.89
C PHE A 178 -14.37 -9.45 -9.18
N ASN A 179 -13.05 -9.25 -9.24
CA ASN A 179 -12.40 -8.11 -8.60
C ASN A 179 -12.91 -6.75 -9.14
N VAL A 180 -13.10 -6.65 -10.46
CA VAL A 180 -13.63 -5.44 -11.10
C VAL A 180 -15.08 -5.19 -10.70
N LEU A 181 -15.91 -6.24 -10.66
CA LEU A 181 -17.30 -6.13 -10.23
C LEU A 181 -17.43 -5.65 -8.79
N VAL A 182 -16.69 -6.27 -7.86
CA VAL A 182 -16.69 -5.86 -6.44
C VAL A 182 -16.27 -4.40 -6.29
N ARG A 183 -15.23 -3.97 -7.00
CA ARG A 183 -14.77 -2.58 -6.99
C ARG A 183 -15.83 -1.62 -7.53
N PHE A 184 -16.47 -1.98 -8.63
CA PHE A 184 -17.54 -1.17 -9.20
C PHE A 184 -18.69 -0.99 -8.18
N MET A 185 -19.13 -2.09 -7.56
CA MET A 185 -20.19 -2.03 -6.56
C MET A 185 -19.83 -1.16 -5.36
N VAL A 186 -18.62 -1.30 -4.83
CA VAL A 186 -18.18 -0.56 -3.62
C VAL A 186 -17.85 0.91 -3.93
N GLN A 187 -17.18 1.18 -5.05
CA GLN A 187 -16.62 2.52 -5.33
C GLN A 187 -17.55 3.42 -6.14
N VAL A 188 -18.44 2.82 -6.95
CA VAL A 188 -19.31 3.58 -7.86
C VAL A 188 -20.78 3.46 -7.46
N ALA A 189 -21.30 2.24 -7.29
CA ALA A 189 -22.73 2.01 -7.05
C ALA A 189 -23.15 2.31 -5.59
N MET A 190 -22.21 2.15 -4.64
CA MET A 190 -22.53 2.31 -3.21
C MET A 190 -22.57 3.78 -2.78
N PRO A 191 -23.63 4.24 -2.07
CA PRO A 191 -23.68 5.57 -1.46
C PRO A 191 -22.54 5.81 -0.45
N ASN A 192 -22.08 7.07 -0.33
CA ASN A 192 -20.95 7.43 0.54
C ASN A 192 -21.14 7.06 2.02
N CYS A 193 -22.38 7.19 2.55
CA CYS A 193 -22.71 6.85 3.93
C CYS A 193 -22.51 5.35 4.22
N LEU A 194 -22.95 4.48 3.31
CA LEU A 194 -22.81 3.03 3.46
C LEU A 194 -21.36 2.57 3.24
N ARG A 195 -20.63 3.26 2.35
CA ARG A 195 -19.21 3.00 2.10
C ARG A 195 -18.36 3.25 3.35
N GLY A 196 -18.55 4.37 4.04
CA GLY A 196 -17.86 4.69 5.29
C GLY A 196 -18.05 3.60 6.34
N PHE A 197 -19.31 3.16 6.55
CA PHE A 197 -19.65 2.09 7.49
C PHE A 197 -18.97 0.75 7.15
N LEU A 198 -18.99 0.34 5.87
CA LEU A 198 -18.37 -0.89 5.40
C LEU A 198 -16.84 -0.88 5.57
N PHE A 199 -16.19 0.25 5.25
CA PHE A 199 -14.74 0.36 5.42
C PHE A 199 -14.33 0.30 6.89
N GLN A 200 -15.08 0.91 7.80
CA GLN A 200 -14.79 0.87 9.23
C GLN A 200 -15.05 -0.51 9.85
N LYS A 201 -16.12 -1.21 9.48
CA LYS A 201 -16.50 -2.48 10.13
C LYS A 201 -15.93 -3.75 9.49
N ILE A 202 -15.67 -3.74 8.19
CA ILE A 202 -15.24 -4.95 7.45
C ILE A 202 -13.75 -4.93 7.14
N PHE A 203 -13.19 -3.75 6.86
CA PHE A 203 -11.81 -3.62 6.43
C PHE A 203 -10.87 -3.03 7.48
N ARG A 204 -11.41 -2.66 8.63
CA ARG A 204 -10.69 -2.21 9.83
C ARG A 204 -11.22 -3.00 11.03
N LYS A 205 -10.35 -3.64 11.75
CA LYS A 205 -10.66 -4.28 13.03
C LYS A 205 -10.24 -3.38 14.16
#